data_fe18305b6e52947083e76a68f31ca927
#
_entry.id   fe18305b6e52947083e76a68f31ca927
#
_cell.length_a   1.000
_cell.length_b   1.000
_cell.length_c   1.000
_cell.angle_alpha   90.00
_cell.angle_beta   90.00
_cell.angle_gamma   90.00
#
_symmetry.space_group_name_H-M   'P 1'
#
loop_
_entity.id
_entity.type
_entity.pdbx_description
1 polymer ?
#
loop_
_entity_poly.entity_id
_entity_poly.type
_entity_poly.pdbx_seq_one_letter_code
_entity_poly.pdbx_strand_id
1 'polypeptide(L)'
;VSGLDTILGGHTHDGVPLPIPVTNPEGAVCLVTNAGSNGKFIGVMDMDIRDGQLKGIKYEMAPVFDNLIKDAPEMMSYLTDLGRRVYDENIVESRSKTYHYNKARIGKTFSQILNEKLAIAPDLLYRRGNFMGSWDQLICSALTYEYSSDISFSPGFRWGTSLLPGQWITMQDVMNQCAVTYGETYIQEMKGKQVLGILEQVADNLFEPDSYLQSGGDMVRVGGLKYTISPESELGERITDVVILSSNKPLVANDVYKVSGWAVVGDHPSGRLIWDIVKDYILRHKNNENILPLEPINHPTIKGMISNEGISGYQGELI
;
A
#
# COMPACT_ATOMS: atom_id res chain seq x y z
N VAL A 1 8.51 0.53 -29.88
CA VAL A 1 9.31 -0.67 -30.13
C VAL A 1 8.56 -1.54 -31.12
N SER A 2 9.21 -2.02 -32.18
CA SER A 2 8.62 -2.94 -33.17
C SER A 2 8.89 -4.41 -32.77
N GLY A 3 8.07 -5.34 -33.28
CA GLY A 3 8.21 -6.77 -33.05
C GLY A 3 7.71 -7.26 -31.68
N LEU A 4 6.86 -6.49 -31.01
CA LEU A 4 6.15 -6.90 -29.80
C LEU A 4 4.65 -7.04 -30.10
N ASP A 5 4.09 -8.21 -29.87
CA ASP A 5 2.65 -8.48 -30.01
C ASP A 5 1.89 -8.16 -28.71
N THR A 6 2.52 -8.42 -27.56
CA THR A 6 1.90 -8.17 -26.26
C THR A 6 2.95 -7.84 -25.18
N ILE A 7 2.51 -7.10 -24.16
CA ILE A 7 3.25 -6.82 -22.94
C ILE A 7 2.42 -7.29 -21.75
N LEU A 8 3.00 -8.18 -20.94
CA LEU A 8 2.43 -8.63 -19.69
C LEU A 8 2.98 -7.76 -18.56
N GLY A 9 2.23 -6.74 -18.15
CA GLY A 9 2.59 -5.82 -17.08
C GLY A 9 2.32 -6.40 -15.69
N GLY A 10 2.88 -5.77 -14.67
CA GLY A 10 2.70 -6.23 -13.28
C GLY A 10 3.04 -5.21 -12.20
N HIS A 11 4.01 -4.35 -12.41
CA HIS A 11 4.58 -3.47 -11.38
C HIS A 11 3.57 -2.47 -10.78
N THR A 12 2.64 -1.98 -11.57
CA THR A 12 1.65 -0.99 -11.10
C THR A 12 0.56 -1.58 -10.21
N HIS A 13 0.46 -2.91 -10.13
CA HIS A 13 -0.57 -3.65 -9.40
C HIS A 13 -2.01 -3.39 -9.88
N ASP A 14 -2.19 -2.79 -11.06
CA ASP A 14 -3.50 -2.48 -11.61
C ASP A 14 -4.15 -3.70 -12.26
N GLY A 15 -5.44 -3.86 -12.06
CA GLY A 15 -6.23 -4.79 -12.84
C GLY A 15 -6.73 -4.10 -14.11
N VAL A 16 -6.27 -4.54 -15.27
CA VAL A 16 -6.68 -4.02 -16.58
C VAL A 16 -7.59 -5.06 -17.25
N PRO A 17 -8.93 -4.89 -17.15
CA PRO A 17 -9.88 -5.92 -17.61
C PRO A 17 -9.82 -6.21 -19.10
N LEU A 18 -9.52 -5.19 -19.90
CA LEU A 18 -9.35 -5.29 -21.34
C LEU A 18 -7.95 -4.85 -21.74
N PRO A 19 -7.28 -5.57 -22.67
CA PRO A 19 -5.97 -5.17 -23.14
C PRO A 19 -5.98 -3.76 -23.72
N ILE A 20 -4.97 -2.97 -23.41
CA ILE A 20 -4.79 -1.63 -23.95
C ILE A 20 -4.03 -1.76 -25.28
N PRO A 21 -4.63 -1.42 -26.43
CA PRO A 21 -3.93 -1.44 -27.71
C PRO A 21 -3.01 -0.22 -27.83
N VAL A 22 -1.73 -0.46 -28.09
CA VAL A 22 -0.73 0.56 -28.33
C VAL A 22 -0.16 0.38 -29.73
N THR A 23 -0.34 1.38 -30.59
CA THR A 23 0.19 1.35 -31.94
C THR A 23 1.63 1.85 -31.95
N ASN A 24 2.53 1.06 -32.52
CA ASN A 24 3.94 1.45 -32.67
C ASN A 24 4.13 2.37 -33.90
N PRO A 25 5.32 2.99 -34.05
CA PRO A 25 5.59 3.88 -35.19
C PRO A 25 5.46 3.22 -36.60
N GLU A 26 5.50 1.90 -36.68
CA GLU A 26 5.35 1.11 -37.91
C GLU A 26 3.89 0.74 -38.19
N GLY A 27 2.95 1.15 -37.31
CA GLY A 27 1.52 0.88 -37.46
C GLY A 27 1.06 -0.48 -36.93
N ALA A 28 1.95 -1.28 -36.35
CA ALA A 28 1.59 -2.55 -35.71
C ALA A 28 1.05 -2.30 -34.29
N VAL A 29 0.08 -3.10 -33.86
CA VAL A 29 -0.57 -3.00 -32.55
C VAL A 29 0.09 -3.98 -31.58
N CYS A 30 0.50 -3.48 -30.41
CA CYS A 30 0.91 -4.25 -29.25
C CYS A 30 -0.18 -4.16 -28.16
N LEU A 31 -0.58 -5.29 -27.57
CA LEU A 31 -1.56 -5.32 -26.49
C LEU A 31 -0.85 -5.28 -25.13
N VAL A 32 -1.19 -4.30 -24.32
CA VAL A 32 -0.67 -4.17 -22.94
C VAL A 32 -1.71 -4.68 -21.95
N THR A 33 -1.32 -5.63 -21.09
CA THR A 33 -2.18 -6.22 -20.07
C THR A 33 -1.57 -6.12 -18.70
N ASN A 34 -2.39 -6.12 -17.66
CA ASN A 34 -1.96 -6.23 -16.27
C ASN A 34 -3.07 -6.91 -15.47
N ALA A 35 -2.75 -8.02 -14.81
CA ALA A 35 -3.71 -8.83 -14.06
C ALA A 35 -3.81 -8.47 -12.58
N GLY A 36 -3.43 -7.26 -12.18
CA GLY A 36 -3.53 -6.81 -10.79
C GLY A 36 -2.39 -7.32 -9.92
N SER A 37 -2.70 -7.59 -8.66
CA SER A 37 -1.73 -8.01 -7.64
C SER A 37 -2.36 -8.97 -6.63
N ASN A 38 -1.51 -9.59 -5.81
CA ASN A 38 -1.90 -10.46 -4.69
C ASN A 38 -2.81 -11.64 -5.08
N GLY A 39 -2.68 -12.16 -6.31
CA GLY A 39 -3.48 -13.29 -6.78
C GLY A 39 -4.98 -13.01 -6.91
N LYS A 40 -5.41 -11.73 -6.96
CA LYS A 40 -6.82 -11.35 -7.06
C LYS A 40 -7.44 -11.71 -8.42
N PHE A 41 -6.60 -11.77 -9.46
CA PHE A 41 -7.00 -12.07 -10.82
C PHE A 41 -6.00 -13.00 -11.50
N ILE A 42 -6.47 -13.74 -12.48
CA ILE A 42 -5.67 -14.50 -13.41
C ILE A 42 -5.92 -13.93 -14.82
N GLY A 43 -4.87 -13.43 -15.46
CA GLY A 43 -4.93 -13.10 -16.88
C GLY A 43 -4.77 -14.36 -17.73
N VAL A 44 -5.74 -14.66 -18.57
CA VAL A 44 -5.71 -15.76 -19.53
C VAL A 44 -5.60 -15.18 -20.92
N MET A 45 -4.56 -15.56 -21.67
CA MET A 45 -4.31 -15.09 -23.02
C MET A 45 -4.15 -16.27 -23.96
N ASP A 46 -5.11 -16.41 -24.89
CA ASP A 46 -5.07 -17.39 -25.98
C ASP A 46 -4.54 -16.70 -27.23
N MET A 47 -3.50 -17.27 -27.84
CA MET A 47 -2.88 -16.76 -29.06
C MET A 47 -3.08 -17.73 -30.22
N ASP A 48 -3.67 -17.27 -31.31
CA ASP A 48 -3.73 -18.02 -32.59
C ASP A 48 -2.47 -17.73 -33.41
N ILE A 49 -1.56 -18.69 -33.44
CA ILE A 49 -0.28 -18.58 -34.18
C ILE A 49 -0.32 -19.54 -35.36
N ARG A 50 -0.17 -19.01 -36.59
CA ARG A 50 -0.11 -19.78 -37.81
C ARG A 50 1.08 -19.34 -38.67
N ASP A 51 1.86 -20.29 -39.13
CA ASP A 51 3.07 -20.04 -39.95
C ASP A 51 4.04 -19.03 -39.27
N GLY A 52 4.20 -19.11 -37.94
CA GLY A 52 5.06 -18.24 -37.19
C GLY A 52 4.54 -16.80 -37.03
N GLN A 53 3.29 -16.54 -37.41
CA GLN A 53 2.66 -15.23 -37.30
C GLN A 53 1.45 -15.26 -36.36
N LEU A 54 1.32 -14.25 -35.51
CA LEU A 54 0.14 -14.03 -34.70
C LEU A 54 -1.05 -13.62 -35.58
N LYS A 55 -2.14 -14.37 -35.51
CA LYS A 55 -3.37 -14.13 -36.25
C LYS A 55 -4.50 -13.59 -35.39
N GLY A 56 -4.45 -13.83 -34.10
CA GLY A 56 -5.45 -13.34 -33.17
C GLY A 56 -5.03 -13.55 -31.73
N ILE A 57 -5.57 -12.69 -30.82
CA ILE A 57 -5.42 -12.81 -29.38
C ILE A 57 -6.80 -12.69 -28.75
N LYS A 58 -7.10 -13.59 -27.81
CA LYS A 58 -8.21 -13.48 -26.89
C LYS A 58 -7.64 -13.31 -25.49
N TYR A 59 -8.13 -12.32 -24.75
CA TYR A 59 -7.72 -12.08 -23.36
C TYR A 59 -8.94 -12.04 -22.44
N GLU A 60 -8.81 -12.69 -21.31
CA GLU A 60 -9.80 -12.66 -20.22
C GLU A 60 -9.07 -12.42 -18.89
N MET A 61 -9.66 -11.62 -18.03
CA MET A 61 -9.20 -11.45 -16.67
C MET A 61 -10.22 -12.09 -15.72
N ALA A 62 -9.88 -13.27 -15.19
CA ALA A 62 -10.72 -14.05 -14.28
C ALA A 62 -10.46 -13.64 -12.82
N PRO A 63 -11.49 -13.22 -12.06
CA PRO A 63 -11.33 -12.95 -10.63
C PRO A 63 -11.14 -14.25 -9.85
N VAL A 64 -10.29 -14.19 -8.82
CA VAL A 64 -10.07 -15.30 -7.88
C VAL A 64 -10.86 -15.03 -6.61
N PHE A 65 -11.85 -15.88 -6.34
CA PHE A 65 -12.66 -15.81 -5.12
C PHE A 65 -12.28 -16.97 -4.21
N ASP A 66 -11.61 -16.67 -3.10
CA ASP A 66 -11.13 -17.65 -2.13
C ASP A 66 -12.25 -18.48 -1.47
N ASN A 67 -13.44 -17.88 -1.32
CA ASN A 67 -14.61 -18.55 -0.78
C ASN A 67 -15.30 -19.51 -1.78
N LEU A 68 -14.96 -19.44 -3.07
CA LEU A 68 -15.50 -20.31 -4.13
C LEU A 68 -14.51 -21.37 -4.63
N ILE A 69 -13.22 -21.11 -4.44
CA ILE A 69 -12.13 -21.98 -4.93
C ILE A 69 -11.48 -22.65 -3.72
N LYS A 70 -11.39 -23.97 -3.75
CA LYS A 70 -10.71 -24.72 -2.68
C LYS A 70 -9.21 -24.49 -2.74
N ASP A 71 -8.59 -24.36 -1.58
CA ASP A 71 -7.13 -24.32 -1.45
C ASP A 71 -6.50 -25.56 -2.08
N ALA A 72 -5.37 -25.36 -2.78
CA ALA A 72 -4.56 -26.45 -3.29
C ALA A 72 -3.88 -27.18 -2.12
N PRO A 73 -4.14 -28.47 -1.89
CA PRO A 73 -3.59 -29.19 -0.73
C PRO A 73 -2.07 -29.16 -0.68
N GLU A 74 -1.40 -29.21 -1.82
CA GLU A 74 0.06 -29.17 -1.94
C GLU A 74 0.61 -27.82 -1.51
N MET A 75 -0.06 -26.73 -1.88
CA MET A 75 0.31 -25.37 -1.48
C MET A 75 0.09 -25.15 0.01
N MET A 76 -1.03 -25.65 0.56
CA MET A 76 -1.31 -25.58 1.99
C MET A 76 -0.28 -26.35 2.80
N SER A 77 0.12 -27.54 2.32
CA SER A 77 1.20 -28.33 2.93
C SER A 77 2.53 -27.56 2.90
N TYR A 78 2.87 -26.97 1.75
CA TYR A 78 4.10 -26.19 1.58
C TYR A 78 4.11 -24.95 2.51
N LEU A 79 3.03 -24.20 2.59
CA LEU A 79 2.93 -23.01 3.46
C LEU A 79 3.01 -23.39 4.94
N THR A 80 2.42 -24.54 5.33
CA THR A 80 2.50 -25.04 6.70
C THR A 80 3.94 -25.42 7.05
N ASP A 81 4.63 -26.13 6.16
CA ASP A 81 6.04 -26.51 6.37
C ASP A 81 6.96 -25.28 6.35
N LEU A 82 6.74 -24.33 5.45
CA LEU A 82 7.46 -23.05 5.41
C LEU A 82 7.28 -22.29 6.72
N GLY A 83 6.04 -22.17 7.19
CA GLY A 83 5.71 -21.52 8.46
C GLY A 83 6.41 -22.18 9.65
N ARG A 84 6.43 -23.52 9.70
CA ARG A 84 7.15 -24.27 10.70
C ARG A 84 8.66 -23.96 10.66
N ARG A 85 9.29 -24.06 9.51
CA ARG A 85 10.74 -23.79 9.36
C ARG A 85 11.09 -22.35 9.73
N VAL A 86 10.30 -21.39 9.26
CA VAL A 86 10.57 -19.96 9.48
C VAL A 86 10.36 -19.55 10.95
N TYR A 87 9.33 -20.05 11.62
CA TYR A 87 8.95 -19.60 12.95
C TYR A 87 9.33 -20.56 14.08
N ASP A 88 9.26 -21.86 13.84
CA ASP A 88 9.49 -22.86 14.90
C ASP A 88 10.97 -23.26 14.99
N GLU A 89 11.69 -23.28 13.86
CA GLU A 89 13.08 -23.74 13.78
C GLU A 89 14.11 -22.61 13.71
N ASN A 90 13.72 -21.35 13.82
CA ASN A 90 14.61 -20.18 13.79
C ASN A 90 15.49 -20.06 12.51
N ILE A 91 15.04 -20.51 11.35
CA ILE A 91 15.82 -20.52 10.10
C ILE A 91 15.79 -19.18 9.35
N VAL A 92 15.29 -18.11 9.92
CA VAL A 92 15.35 -16.79 9.29
C VAL A 92 16.65 -16.10 9.68
N GLU A 93 17.70 -16.35 8.96
CA GLU A 93 18.85 -15.46 8.87
C GLU A 93 18.52 -14.34 7.88
N SER A 94 18.02 -13.23 8.36
CA SER A 94 18.00 -12.00 7.60
C SER A 94 19.40 -11.38 7.58
N ARG A 95 19.79 -10.80 6.44
CA ARG A 95 21.17 -10.30 6.18
C ARG A 95 21.69 -9.24 7.16
N SER A 96 20.94 -8.73 8.10
CA SER A 96 21.40 -7.66 8.98
C SER A 96 20.95 -7.70 10.42
N LYS A 97 19.86 -8.35 10.77
CA LYS A 97 19.39 -8.47 12.17
C LYS A 97 18.59 -9.74 12.35
N THR A 98 18.96 -10.53 13.35
CA THR A 98 18.12 -11.60 13.86
C THR A 98 16.86 -10.95 14.41
N TYR A 99 15.75 -11.05 13.70
CA TYR A 99 14.47 -10.64 14.24
C TYR A 99 14.20 -11.53 15.47
N HIS A 100 14.33 -10.96 16.66
CA HIS A 100 14.05 -11.64 17.95
C HIS A 100 12.56 -11.97 18.11
N TYR A 101 11.86 -12.12 17.00
CA TYR A 101 10.44 -12.41 16.91
C TYR A 101 10.07 -13.72 17.61
N ASN A 102 11.02 -14.65 17.66
CA ASN A 102 10.80 -16.00 18.20
C ASN A 102 10.81 -16.05 19.74
N LYS A 103 11.56 -15.20 20.42
CA LYS A 103 11.61 -15.23 21.90
C LYS A 103 10.35 -14.67 22.56
N ALA A 104 9.68 -13.70 21.94
CA ALA A 104 8.46 -13.12 22.48
C ALA A 104 7.20 -13.95 22.20
N ARG A 105 7.29 -14.97 21.33
CA ARG A 105 6.16 -15.79 20.88
C ARG A 105 6.33 -17.29 21.13
N ILE A 106 7.18 -17.66 22.05
CA ILE A 106 7.36 -19.06 22.49
C ILE A 106 5.99 -19.68 22.82
N GLY A 107 5.65 -20.78 22.15
CA GLY A 107 4.43 -21.55 22.35
C GLY A 107 3.30 -21.33 21.35
N LYS A 108 3.46 -20.46 20.34
CA LYS A 108 2.49 -20.30 19.25
C LYS A 108 3.06 -20.80 17.92
N THR A 109 2.29 -21.55 17.16
CA THR A 109 2.63 -21.90 15.78
C THR A 109 2.44 -20.70 14.86
N PHE A 110 3.05 -20.72 13.68
CA PHE A 110 2.88 -19.70 12.66
C PHE A 110 1.41 -19.43 12.34
N SER A 111 0.63 -20.49 12.13
CA SER A 111 -0.80 -20.37 11.86
C SER A 111 -1.57 -19.73 13.03
N GLN A 112 -1.22 -20.04 14.27
CA GLN A 112 -1.84 -19.40 15.44
C GLN A 112 -1.51 -17.91 15.54
N ILE A 113 -0.31 -17.52 15.10
CA ILE A 113 0.08 -16.10 15.04
C ILE A 113 -0.72 -15.38 13.98
N LEU A 114 -0.77 -15.89 12.76
CA LEU A 114 -1.46 -15.25 11.65
C LEU A 114 -2.97 -15.14 11.87
N ASN A 115 -3.58 -16.17 12.46
CA ASN A 115 -5.01 -16.21 12.74
C ASN A 115 -5.42 -15.50 14.05
N GLU A 116 -4.50 -14.82 14.74
CA GLU A 116 -4.83 -14.05 15.94
C GLU A 116 -5.82 -12.93 15.60
N LYS A 117 -7.03 -13.03 16.14
CA LYS A 117 -8.10 -12.03 15.97
C LYS A 117 -7.82 -10.81 16.84
N LEU A 118 -7.73 -9.63 16.24
CA LEU A 118 -7.39 -8.39 16.93
C LEU A 118 -8.63 -7.56 17.24
N ALA A 119 -9.41 -7.21 16.23
CA ALA A 119 -10.64 -6.45 16.34
C ALA A 119 -11.58 -6.73 15.16
N ILE A 120 -12.78 -6.16 15.17
CA ILE A 120 -13.75 -6.20 14.08
C ILE A 120 -13.64 -4.87 13.30
N ALA A 121 -13.57 -4.96 11.98
CA ALA A 121 -13.60 -3.81 11.09
C ALA A 121 -15.02 -3.20 11.08
N PRO A 122 -15.21 -1.93 11.46
CA PRO A 122 -16.53 -1.30 11.45
C PRO A 122 -16.96 -0.88 10.06
N ASP A 123 -16.01 -0.68 9.15
CA ASP A 123 -16.19 -0.23 7.79
C ASP A 123 -15.15 -0.89 6.88
N LEU A 124 -15.21 -0.60 5.57
CA LEU A 124 -14.25 -1.11 4.59
C LEU A 124 -12.83 -0.67 4.92
N LEU A 125 -11.95 -1.65 5.16
CA LEU A 125 -10.52 -1.41 5.27
C LEU A 125 -9.83 -1.73 3.96
N TYR A 126 -9.21 -0.72 3.35
CA TYR A 126 -8.49 -0.84 2.07
C TYR A 126 -7.24 0.04 2.06
N ARG A 127 -6.25 -0.38 1.30
CA ARG A 127 -5.01 0.38 1.08
C ARG A 127 -4.84 0.83 -0.37
N ARG A 128 -5.76 0.44 -1.23
CA ARG A 128 -5.73 0.78 -2.62
C ARG A 128 -6.42 2.12 -2.87
N GLY A 129 -5.67 3.14 -2.85
CA GLY A 129 -6.03 4.50 -3.22
C GLY A 129 -4.76 5.23 -3.59
N ASN A 130 -4.82 6.15 -4.56
CA ASN A 130 -3.62 6.85 -5.02
C ASN A 130 -3.02 7.77 -3.95
N PHE A 131 -3.81 8.21 -2.99
CA PHE A 131 -3.39 9.19 -2.00
C PHE A 131 -3.52 8.69 -0.56
N MET A 132 -4.63 8.06 -0.21
CA MET A 132 -4.89 7.56 1.15
C MET A 132 -5.97 6.48 1.12
N GLY A 133 -5.89 5.50 2.00
CA GLY A 133 -6.91 4.51 2.26
C GLY A 133 -7.15 4.36 3.76
N SER A 134 -8.17 3.60 4.15
CA SER A 134 -8.49 3.40 5.57
C SER A 134 -7.39 2.61 6.32
N TRP A 135 -6.72 1.66 5.65
CA TRP A 135 -5.53 1.01 6.21
C TRP A 135 -4.35 1.98 6.36
N ASP A 136 -4.16 2.90 5.40
CA ASP A 136 -3.10 3.90 5.50
C ASP A 136 -3.34 4.83 6.68
N GLN A 137 -4.61 5.28 6.87
CA GLN A 137 -4.98 6.08 8.02
C GLN A 137 -4.67 5.35 9.33
N LEU A 138 -5.08 4.08 9.44
CA LEU A 138 -4.82 3.26 10.61
C LEU A 138 -3.32 3.14 10.91
N ILE A 139 -2.50 2.90 9.90
CA ILE A 139 -1.03 2.80 10.04
C ILE A 139 -0.44 4.15 10.50
N CYS A 140 -0.86 5.26 9.88
CA CYS A 140 -0.39 6.59 10.24
C CYS A 140 -0.82 6.97 11.66
N SER A 141 -2.06 6.68 12.05
CA SER A 141 -2.55 6.91 13.41
C SER A 141 -1.79 6.09 14.45
N ALA A 142 -1.50 4.82 14.13
CA ALA A 142 -0.70 3.96 15.01
C ALA A 142 0.72 4.50 15.23
N LEU A 143 1.38 4.99 14.17
CA LEU A 143 2.70 5.62 14.26
C LEU A 143 2.68 6.90 15.10
N THR A 144 1.72 7.77 14.82
CA THR A 144 1.55 9.03 15.57
C THR A 144 1.31 8.77 17.06
N TYR A 145 0.46 7.80 17.36
CA TYR A 145 0.16 7.40 18.74
C TYR A 145 1.38 6.83 19.47
N GLU A 146 2.07 5.85 18.85
CA GLU A 146 3.23 5.18 19.48
C GLU A 146 4.35 6.15 19.79
N TYR A 147 4.63 7.07 18.88
CA TYR A 147 5.77 7.98 19.01
C TYR A 147 5.40 9.37 19.49
N SER A 148 4.12 9.68 19.72
CA SER A 148 3.64 11.03 19.99
C SER A 148 4.28 12.03 19.01
N SER A 149 4.22 11.71 17.71
CA SER A 149 4.80 12.52 16.64
C SER A 149 3.78 13.51 16.08
N ASP A 150 4.28 14.65 15.57
CA ASP A 150 3.44 15.66 14.91
C ASP A 150 2.98 15.15 13.54
N ILE A 151 3.84 14.40 12.86
CA ILE A 151 3.67 13.91 11.50
C ILE A 151 4.08 12.45 11.43
N SER A 152 3.36 11.66 10.64
CA SER A 152 3.77 10.30 10.31
C SER A 152 3.80 10.06 8.81
N PHE A 153 4.83 9.33 8.32
CA PHE A 153 4.96 8.91 6.94
C PHE A 153 4.83 7.41 6.80
N SER A 154 4.07 6.98 5.80
CA SER A 154 3.95 5.59 5.38
C SER A 154 4.11 5.51 3.87
N PRO A 155 4.78 4.49 3.32
CA PRO A 155 4.97 4.40 1.88
C PRO A 155 3.66 4.22 1.13
N GLY A 156 3.60 4.76 -0.08
CA GLY A 156 2.45 4.71 -0.97
C GLY A 156 2.26 3.35 -1.62
N PHE A 157 2.00 2.31 -0.84
CA PHE A 157 1.76 0.98 -1.36
C PHE A 157 0.30 0.77 -1.76
N ARG A 158 0.07 0.08 -2.88
CA ARG A 158 -1.24 -0.23 -3.45
C ARG A 158 -1.55 -1.72 -3.45
N TRP A 159 -0.98 -2.48 -2.54
CA TRP A 159 -1.23 -3.91 -2.42
C TRP A 159 -2.07 -4.27 -1.19
N GLY A 160 -2.17 -5.54 -0.92
CA GLY A 160 -2.95 -6.09 0.17
C GLY A 160 -4.39 -6.37 -0.23
N THR A 161 -5.07 -7.08 0.64
CA THR A 161 -6.48 -7.40 0.52
C THR A 161 -7.33 -6.37 1.26
N SER A 162 -8.57 -6.20 0.85
CA SER A 162 -9.54 -5.38 1.59
C SER A 162 -10.29 -6.24 2.59
N LEU A 163 -10.72 -5.64 3.71
CA LEU A 163 -11.64 -6.24 4.68
C LEU A 163 -12.98 -5.54 4.62
N LEU A 164 -14.05 -6.33 4.58
CA LEU A 164 -15.41 -5.82 4.60
C LEU A 164 -15.85 -5.49 6.03
N PRO A 165 -16.85 -4.60 6.19
CA PRO A 165 -17.45 -4.32 7.49
C PRO A 165 -17.89 -5.62 8.19
N GLY A 166 -17.66 -5.72 9.49
CA GLY A 166 -17.99 -6.88 10.31
C GLY A 166 -16.97 -8.03 10.26
N GLN A 167 -15.99 -8.01 9.39
CA GLN A 167 -14.92 -9.01 9.36
C GLN A 167 -13.91 -8.78 10.49
N TRP A 168 -13.33 -9.89 10.98
CA TRP A 168 -12.24 -9.81 11.93
C TRP A 168 -10.96 -9.33 11.24
N ILE A 169 -10.32 -8.33 11.83
CA ILE A 169 -8.93 -7.96 11.53
C ILE A 169 -8.05 -8.99 12.23
N THR A 170 -7.27 -9.73 11.46
CA THR A 170 -6.31 -10.73 11.97
C THR A 170 -4.88 -10.20 11.88
N MET A 171 -3.95 -10.87 12.55
CA MET A 171 -2.53 -10.55 12.40
C MET A 171 -2.04 -10.77 10.96
N GLN A 172 -2.62 -11.73 10.24
CA GLN A 172 -2.36 -11.94 8.81
C GLN A 172 -2.72 -10.71 7.98
N ASP A 173 -3.88 -10.08 8.27
CA ASP A 173 -4.30 -8.86 7.58
C ASP A 173 -3.33 -7.71 7.85
N VAL A 174 -2.92 -7.51 9.09
CA VAL A 174 -1.92 -6.50 9.44
C VAL A 174 -0.60 -6.75 8.72
N MET A 175 -0.10 -7.99 8.74
CA MET A 175 1.12 -8.34 8.03
C MET A 175 0.99 -8.17 6.51
N ASN A 176 -0.15 -8.52 5.92
CA ASN A 176 -0.42 -8.31 4.51
C ASN A 176 -0.33 -6.83 4.09
N GLN A 177 -0.64 -5.91 5.00
CA GLN A 177 -0.52 -4.47 4.74
C GLN A 177 0.88 -3.91 5.04
N CYS A 178 1.62 -4.48 5.98
CA CYS A 178 2.82 -3.89 6.56
C CYS A 178 4.10 -4.73 6.39
N ALA A 179 4.00 -6.04 6.12
CA ALA A 179 5.15 -6.92 6.07
C ALA A 179 5.93 -6.76 4.77
N VAL A 180 6.85 -5.82 4.77
CA VAL A 180 7.84 -5.61 3.72
C VAL A 180 9.24 -5.83 4.29
N THR A 181 10.24 -5.87 3.43
CA THR A 181 11.64 -6.13 3.80
C THR A 181 12.19 -5.14 4.83
N TYR A 182 11.60 -3.93 4.91
CA TYR A 182 12.05 -2.82 5.77
C TYR A 182 10.91 -2.44 6.74
N GLY A 183 10.61 -3.32 7.68
CA GLY A 183 9.49 -3.14 8.62
C GLY A 183 9.82 -2.29 9.84
N GLU A 184 11.07 -1.92 10.05
CA GLU A 184 11.49 -1.09 11.18
C GLU A 184 10.97 0.34 11.04
N THR A 185 10.51 0.89 12.17
CA THR A 185 10.06 2.27 12.25
C THR A 185 11.18 3.20 12.69
N TYR A 186 11.03 4.46 12.38
CA TYR A 186 11.93 5.52 12.80
C TYR A 186 11.17 6.68 13.45
N ILE A 187 11.92 7.47 14.21
CA ILE A 187 11.52 8.76 14.70
C ILE A 187 12.68 9.74 14.54
N GLN A 188 12.40 10.92 14.04
CA GLN A 188 13.41 11.95 13.82
C GLN A 188 12.81 13.36 13.88
N GLU A 189 13.64 14.33 14.12
CA GLU A 189 13.30 15.74 14.01
C GLU A 189 13.57 16.22 12.57
N MET A 190 12.56 16.84 11.96
CA MET A 190 12.65 17.41 10.61
C MET A 190 12.23 18.87 10.61
N LYS A 191 12.94 19.70 9.87
CA LYS A 191 12.44 21.06 9.57
C LYS A 191 11.26 20.99 8.60
N GLY A 192 10.32 21.93 8.73
CA GLY A 192 9.16 21.98 7.84
C GLY A 192 9.51 22.00 6.36
N LYS A 193 10.61 22.66 5.96
CA LYS A 193 11.12 22.62 4.58
C LYS A 193 11.54 21.23 4.11
N GLN A 194 11.99 20.36 5.00
CA GLN A 194 12.35 18.98 4.65
C GLN A 194 11.08 18.13 4.45
N VAL A 195 10.08 18.34 5.32
CA VAL A 195 8.76 17.72 5.18
C VAL A 195 8.12 18.11 3.85
N LEU A 196 8.11 19.42 3.54
CA LEU A 196 7.59 19.93 2.26
C LEU A 196 8.36 19.34 1.08
N GLY A 197 9.69 19.31 1.16
CA GLY A 197 10.54 18.74 0.10
C GLY A 197 10.24 17.26 -0.20
N ILE A 198 9.92 16.46 0.82
CA ILE A 198 9.49 15.05 0.62
C ILE A 198 8.17 15.00 -0.15
N LEU A 199 7.19 15.83 0.24
CA LEU A 199 5.89 15.86 -0.43
C LEU A 199 6.00 16.33 -1.87
N GLU A 200 6.80 17.38 -2.14
CA GLU A 200 7.05 17.90 -3.48
C GLU A 200 7.72 16.87 -4.37
N GLN A 201 8.80 16.23 -3.91
CA GLN A 201 9.51 15.23 -4.70
C GLN A 201 8.60 14.07 -5.14
N VAL A 202 7.71 13.63 -4.25
CA VAL A 202 6.76 12.53 -4.60
C VAL A 202 5.67 13.04 -5.54
N ALA A 203 5.15 14.26 -5.32
CA ALA A 203 4.16 14.86 -6.20
C ALA A 203 4.75 15.15 -7.59
N ASP A 204 5.99 15.64 -7.66
CA ASP A 204 6.70 15.89 -8.91
C ASP A 204 6.86 14.61 -9.73
N ASN A 205 7.26 13.51 -9.09
CA ASN A 205 7.34 12.21 -9.75
C ASN A 205 5.97 11.70 -10.22
N LEU A 206 4.92 11.88 -9.40
CA LEU A 206 3.58 11.38 -9.69
C LEU A 206 2.91 12.11 -10.86
N PHE A 207 3.14 13.42 -10.95
CA PHE A 207 2.53 14.31 -11.94
C PHE A 207 3.51 14.77 -13.03
N GLU A 208 4.63 14.08 -13.20
CA GLU A 208 5.57 14.32 -14.29
C GLU A 208 4.89 14.02 -15.64
N PRO A 209 4.83 14.99 -16.57
CA PRO A 209 4.19 14.79 -17.88
C PRO A 209 4.90 13.75 -18.76
N ASP A 210 6.24 13.65 -18.65
CA ASP A 210 7.00 12.65 -19.37
C ASP A 210 7.03 11.34 -18.59
N SER A 211 6.30 10.34 -19.08
CA SER A 211 6.21 9.02 -18.44
C SER A 211 7.56 8.29 -18.32
N TYR A 212 8.57 8.65 -19.12
CA TYR A 212 9.91 8.09 -19.00
C TYR A 212 10.67 8.65 -17.78
N LEU A 213 10.27 9.80 -17.26
CA LEU A 213 10.87 10.42 -16.09
C LEU A 213 10.14 10.05 -14.80
N GLN A 214 8.97 9.43 -14.89
CA GLN A 214 8.25 8.92 -13.72
C GLN A 214 8.96 7.67 -13.17
N SER A 215 9.33 7.71 -11.89
CA SER A 215 9.92 6.54 -11.19
C SER A 215 8.86 5.51 -10.77
N GLY A 216 7.59 5.80 -10.97
CA GLY A 216 6.45 5.01 -10.49
C GLY A 216 6.14 5.25 -9.01
N GLY A 217 5.18 4.51 -8.48
CA GLY A 217 4.71 4.63 -7.09
C GLY A 217 3.49 5.54 -6.96
N ASP A 218 3.08 5.72 -5.71
CA ASP A 218 1.97 6.58 -5.31
C ASP A 218 2.45 7.72 -4.43
N MET A 219 1.53 8.65 -4.13
CA MET A 219 1.79 9.66 -3.10
C MET A 219 2.11 9.01 -1.76
N VAL A 220 3.14 9.51 -1.07
CA VAL A 220 3.44 9.10 0.30
C VAL A 220 2.21 9.32 1.19
N ARG A 221 1.89 8.36 2.04
CA ARG A 221 0.78 8.45 2.99
C ARG A 221 1.20 9.26 4.20
N VAL A 222 0.36 10.20 4.59
CA VAL A 222 0.73 11.19 5.61
C VAL A 222 -0.33 11.27 6.69
N GLY A 223 0.08 11.04 7.94
CA GLY A 223 -0.70 11.37 9.11
C GLY A 223 -0.25 12.69 9.72
N GLY A 224 -1.17 13.41 10.38
CA GLY A 224 -0.88 14.64 11.08
C GLY A 224 -0.79 15.91 10.23
N LEU A 225 -0.89 15.81 8.90
CA LEU A 225 -0.90 16.95 7.98
C LEU A 225 -2.16 16.96 7.12
N LYS A 226 -2.68 18.15 6.87
CA LYS A 226 -3.60 18.46 5.77
C LYS A 226 -2.86 19.31 4.76
N TYR A 227 -3.05 19.04 3.46
CA TYR A 227 -2.38 19.80 2.39
C TYR A 227 -3.15 19.71 1.07
N THR A 228 -2.79 20.59 0.14
CA THR A 228 -3.36 20.65 -1.21
C THR A 228 -2.30 20.26 -2.24
N ILE A 229 -2.68 19.46 -3.22
CA ILE A 229 -1.86 19.12 -4.39
C ILE A 229 -2.42 19.86 -5.61
N SER A 230 -1.55 20.53 -6.36
CA SER A 230 -1.87 21.21 -7.62
C SER A 230 -1.10 20.52 -8.75
N PRO A 231 -1.67 19.52 -9.44
CA PRO A 231 -0.96 18.71 -10.44
C PRO A 231 -0.34 19.52 -11.59
N GLU A 232 -1.03 20.58 -12.00
CA GLU A 232 -0.61 21.45 -13.13
C GLU A 232 0.44 22.51 -12.76
N SER A 233 0.85 22.59 -11.48
CA SER A 233 1.87 23.55 -11.04
C SER A 233 3.26 23.11 -11.47
N GLU A 234 4.20 24.07 -11.50
CA GLU A 234 5.62 23.84 -11.77
C GLU A 234 6.24 22.87 -10.74
N LEU A 235 7.36 22.26 -11.12
CA LEU A 235 8.14 21.37 -10.24
C LEU A 235 8.51 22.09 -8.93
N GLY A 236 8.24 21.44 -7.80
CA GLY A 236 8.51 22.01 -6.47
C GLY A 236 7.49 23.04 -5.98
N GLU A 237 6.39 23.25 -6.71
CA GLU A 237 5.31 24.19 -6.36
C GLU A 237 3.92 23.53 -6.34
N ARG A 238 3.88 22.19 -6.29
CA ARG A 238 2.63 21.43 -6.32
C ARG A 238 1.95 21.32 -4.96
N ILE A 239 2.69 21.46 -3.86
CA ILE A 239 2.17 21.28 -2.51
C ILE A 239 1.92 22.63 -1.84
N THR A 240 0.67 22.89 -1.50
CA THR A 240 0.23 24.15 -0.85
C THR A 240 -0.67 23.88 0.35
N ASP A 241 -0.99 24.92 1.10
CA ASP A 241 -1.95 24.93 2.22
C ASP A 241 -1.64 23.85 3.28
N VAL A 242 -0.35 23.65 3.58
CA VAL A 242 0.09 22.62 4.52
C VAL A 242 -0.20 23.05 5.94
N VAL A 243 -1.02 22.29 6.65
CA VAL A 243 -1.47 22.55 8.03
C VAL A 243 -1.17 21.36 8.92
N ILE A 244 -0.59 21.61 10.09
CA ILE A 244 -0.41 20.62 11.16
C ILE A 244 -1.76 20.39 11.85
N LEU A 245 -2.28 19.18 11.81
CA LEU A 245 -3.62 18.86 12.34
C LEU A 245 -3.72 19.04 13.85
N SER A 246 -2.69 18.66 14.62
CA SER A 246 -2.69 18.74 16.08
C SER A 246 -2.80 20.16 16.61
N SER A 247 -2.24 21.14 15.91
CA SER A 247 -2.24 22.55 16.30
C SER A 247 -3.17 23.43 15.47
N ASN A 248 -3.65 22.92 14.35
CA ASN A 248 -4.39 23.66 13.32
C ASN A 248 -3.63 24.91 12.82
N LYS A 249 -2.30 24.82 12.74
CA LYS A 249 -1.42 25.92 12.28
C LYS A 249 -0.72 25.55 10.98
N PRO A 250 -0.41 26.52 10.11
CA PRO A 250 0.41 26.29 8.93
C PRO A 250 1.76 25.66 9.28
N LEU A 251 2.27 24.78 8.43
CA LEU A 251 3.62 24.28 8.50
C LEU A 251 4.60 25.43 8.26
N VAL A 252 5.54 25.64 9.19
CA VAL A 252 6.57 26.68 9.09
C VAL A 252 7.90 26.07 8.66
N ALA A 253 8.47 26.58 7.58
CA ALA A 253 9.66 25.99 6.92
C ALA A 253 10.86 25.76 7.85
N ASN A 254 11.09 26.66 8.82
CA ASN A 254 12.25 26.58 9.72
C ASN A 254 11.94 25.95 11.07
N ASP A 255 10.68 25.72 11.41
CA ASP A 255 10.30 25.05 12.64
C ASP A 255 10.62 23.56 12.55
N VAL A 256 10.85 22.96 13.71
CA VAL A 256 11.21 21.55 13.84
C VAL A 256 9.98 20.76 14.28
N TYR A 257 9.71 19.67 13.59
CA TYR A 257 8.60 18.78 13.85
C TYR A 257 9.10 17.37 14.12
N LYS A 258 8.44 16.69 15.04
CA LYS A 258 8.70 15.30 15.37
C LYS A 258 8.01 14.41 14.34
N VAL A 259 8.80 13.70 13.54
CA VAL A 259 8.31 12.88 12.43
C VAL A 259 8.59 11.41 12.69
N SER A 260 7.57 10.58 12.55
CA SER A 260 7.69 9.12 12.58
C SER A 260 7.43 8.51 11.22
N GLY A 261 7.94 7.30 10.98
CA GLY A 261 7.69 6.61 9.72
C GLY A 261 8.29 5.20 9.71
N TRP A 262 8.20 4.55 8.56
CA TRP A 262 8.70 3.19 8.35
C TRP A 262 9.08 2.94 6.88
N ALA A 263 9.64 1.76 6.59
CA ALA A 263 10.04 1.32 5.25
C ALA A 263 11.12 2.21 4.59
N VAL A 264 12.14 2.57 5.36
CA VAL A 264 13.29 3.32 4.84
C VAL A 264 14.26 2.37 4.14
N VAL A 265 14.68 2.73 2.92
CA VAL A 265 15.72 2.05 2.17
C VAL A 265 17.07 2.72 2.51
N GLY A 266 18.05 1.97 2.98
CA GLY A 266 19.38 2.51 3.34
C GLY A 266 19.75 2.22 4.78
N ASP A 267 20.23 3.22 5.52
CA ASP A 267 20.57 3.10 6.93
C ASP A 267 19.33 2.72 7.73
N HIS A 268 19.31 1.49 8.24
CA HIS A 268 18.13 0.90 8.83
C HIS A 268 17.86 1.50 10.22
N PRO A 269 16.67 2.09 10.42
CA PRO A 269 16.26 2.52 11.73
C PRO A 269 16.12 1.31 12.65
N SER A 270 16.30 1.54 13.95
CA SER A 270 16.25 0.49 14.98
C SER A 270 14.93 0.47 15.76
N GLY A 271 13.89 1.10 15.23
CA GLY A 271 12.57 1.18 15.86
C GLY A 271 11.84 -0.17 15.89
N ARG A 272 10.71 -0.19 16.56
CA ARG A 272 9.81 -1.35 16.58
C ARG A 272 9.32 -1.69 15.17
N LEU A 273 8.91 -2.92 14.96
CA LEU A 273 8.32 -3.34 13.68
C LEU A 273 6.92 -2.72 13.53
N ILE A 274 6.63 -2.19 12.35
CA ILE A 274 5.37 -1.49 12.08
C ILE A 274 4.13 -2.36 12.36
N TRP A 275 4.17 -3.65 12.04
CA TRP A 275 3.04 -4.55 12.29
C TRP A 275 2.79 -4.80 13.78
N ASP A 276 3.81 -4.73 14.64
CA ASP A 276 3.63 -4.82 16.08
C ASP A 276 3.01 -3.53 16.64
N ILE A 277 3.40 -2.36 16.10
CA ILE A 277 2.81 -1.07 16.47
C ILE A 277 1.34 -1.02 16.07
N VAL A 278 1.02 -1.42 14.83
CA VAL A 278 -0.37 -1.44 14.33
C VAL A 278 -1.22 -2.43 15.14
N LYS A 279 -0.69 -3.62 15.43
CA LYS A 279 -1.34 -4.59 16.31
C LYS A 279 -1.67 -4.00 17.68
N ASP A 280 -0.68 -3.41 18.34
CA ASP A 280 -0.86 -2.85 19.67
C ASP A 280 -1.86 -1.68 19.67
N TYR A 281 -1.83 -0.85 18.63
CA TYR A 281 -2.81 0.22 18.44
C TYR A 281 -4.23 -0.34 18.32
N ILE A 282 -4.46 -1.34 17.48
CA ILE A 282 -5.76 -2.00 17.32
C ILE A 282 -6.26 -2.55 18.64
N LEU A 283 -5.42 -3.29 19.37
CA LEU A 283 -5.80 -3.91 20.63
C LEU A 283 -6.14 -2.90 21.73
N ARG A 284 -5.50 -1.73 21.72
CA ARG A 284 -5.74 -0.66 22.69
C ARG A 284 -6.99 0.17 22.42
N HIS A 285 -7.35 0.34 21.13
CA HIS A 285 -8.42 1.24 20.72
C HIS A 285 -9.75 0.55 20.41
N LYS A 286 -9.76 -0.79 20.32
CA LYS A 286 -11.02 -1.52 20.16
C LYS A 286 -11.91 -1.34 21.40
N ASN A 287 -13.21 -1.23 21.14
CA ASN A 287 -14.20 -1.14 22.20
C ASN A 287 -14.52 -2.51 22.85
N ASN A 288 -15.43 -2.53 23.81
CA ASN A 288 -15.83 -3.74 24.52
C ASN A 288 -16.49 -4.82 23.62
N GLU A 289 -17.01 -4.43 22.47
CA GLU A 289 -17.59 -5.32 21.46
C GLU A 289 -16.52 -5.79 20.44
N ASN A 290 -15.24 -5.49 20.70
CA ASN A 290 -14.10 -5.72 19.82
C ASN A 290 -14.17 -4.95 18.49
N ILE A 291 -14.98 -3.94 18.34
CA ILE A 291 -15.03 -3.08 17.16
C ILE A 291 -13.92 -2.03 17.26
N LEU A 292 -13.14 -1.85 16.21
CA LEU A 292 -12.11 -0.82 16.11
C LEU A 292 -12.75 0.50 15.62
N PRO A 293 -12.83 1.56 16.42
CA PRO A 293 -13.20 2.87 15.92
C PRO A 293 -12.18 3.34 14.89
N LEU A 294 -12.64 3.75 13.70
CA LEU A 294 -11.77 4.32 12.68
C LEU A 294 -11.81 5.85 12.73
N GLU A 295 -10.64 6.46 12.60
CA GLU A 295 -10.55 7.89 12.37
C GLU A 295 -10.97 8.21 10.93
N PRO A 296 -11.54 9.41 10.68
CA PRO A 296 -11.78 9.88 9.33
C PRO A 296 -10.51 9.87 8.51
N ILE A 297 -10.61 9.41 7.26
CA ILE A 297 -9.44 9.34 6.39
C ILE A 297 -8.99 10.76 6.05
N ASN A 298 -7.74 11.06 6.30
CA ASN A 298 -7.13 12.36 6.04
C ASN A 298 -6.59 12.42 4.61
N HIS A 299 -7.43 12.88 3.70
CA HIS A 299 -7.07 13.02 2.29
C HIS A 299 -6.42 14.36 1.98
N PRO A 300 -5.43 14.42 1.07
CA PRO A 300 -5.04 15.69 0.48
C PRO A 300 -6.18 16.24 -0.40
N THR A 301 -6.28 17.55 -0.50
CA THR A 301 -7.11 18.21 -1.50
C THR A 301 -6.36 18.23 -2.83
N ILE A 302 -7.02 17.87 -3.94
CA ILE A 302 -6.37 17.87 -5.26
C ILE A 302 -7.10 18.88 -6.13
N LYS A 303 -6.39 19.91 -6.58
CA LYS A 303 -6.98 20.93 -7.46
C LYS A 303 -7.38 20.33 -8.80
N GLY A 304 -8.53 20.76 -9.30
CA GLY A 304 -9.06 20.26 -10.57
C GLY A 304 -9.83 18.93 -10.49
N MET A 305 -9.89 18.29 -9.30
CA MET A 305 -10.70 17.09 -9.07
C MET A 305 -11.91 17.42 -8.21
N ILE A 306 -13.09 17.08 -8.71
CA ILE A 306 -14.37 17.31 -7.99
C ILE A 306 -14.54 16.26 -6.89
N SER A 307 -14.13 15.02 -7.15
CA SER A 307 -14.08 13.93 -6.18
C SER A 307 -12.86 13.08 -6.43
N ASN A 308 -12.34 12.44 -5.40
CA ASN A 308 -11.21 11.53 -5.55
C ASN A 308 -11.71 10.10 -5.32
N GLU A 309 -12.11 9.45 -6.40
CA GLU A 309 -12.69 8.09 -6.40
C GLU A 309 -11.74 7.03 -5.79
N GLY A 310 -10.44 7.30 -5.76
CA GLY A 310 -9.46 6.39 -5.16
C GLY A 310 -9.33 6.53 -3.64
N ILE A 311 -10.07 7.44 -3.01
CA ILE A 311 -9.81 7.87 -1.64
C ILE A 311 -10.95 7.58 -0.67
N SER A 312 -12.18 7.86 -1.06
CA SER A 312 -13.37 7.60 -0.25
C SER A 312 -14.51 7.14 -1.13
N GLY A 313 -15.54 6.61 -0.53
CA GLY A 313 -16.74 6.26 -1.27
C GLY A 313 -17.17 7.41 -2.18
N TYR A 314 -17.47 7.09 -3.42
CA TYR A 314 -17.97 8.04 -4.41
C TYR A 314 -19.16 8.81 -3.83
N GLN A 315 -19.00 10.12 -3.71
CA GLN A 315 -20.07 11.01 -3.23
C GLN A 315 -20.71 11.82 -4.37
N GLY A 316 -20.33 11.55 -5.61
CA GLY A 316 -20.92 12.17 -6.79
C GLY A 316 -22.18 11.45 -7.26
N GLU A 317 -23.05 12.16 -7.96
CA GLU A 317 -24.15 11.52 -8.69
C GLU A 317 -23.59 10.71 -9.86
N LEU A 318 -24.04 9.47 -10.00
CA LEU A 318 -23.81 8.68 -11.20
C LEU A 318 -24.52 9.41 -12.35
N ILE A 319 -23.77 9.94 -13.31
CA ILE A 319 -24.30 10.54 -14.53
C ILE A 319 -24.70 9.44 -15.49
#